data_e435ada49ddd636ea67d03b2c2dc724a
#
_entry.id   e435ada49ddd636ea67d03b2c2dc724a
#
_cell.length_a   1.000
_cell.length_b   1.000
_cell.length_c   1.000
_cell.angle_alpha   90.00
_cell.angle_beta   90.00
_cell.angle_gamma   90.00
#
_symmetry.space_group_name_H-M   'P 1'
#
loop_
_entity.id
_entity.type
_entity.pdbx_description
1 polymer ?
#
loop_
_entity_poly.entity_id
_entity_poly.type
_entity_poly.pdbx_seq_one_letter_code
_entity_poly.pdbx_strand_id
1 'polypeptide(L)'
;MLAGDPAWIAQSIGSYYHLVDRIVVSYDRSGRSWAGHPLSVQESLDRMVAADPEGKILLLPGDYTDPDRFVLDVETEHRQSALDAASEGADWVIQLDTDELLPSPSTFTAQLTIAEQRGADALEFPARIIYARTPSGRFLEQCGRLWTAQSAYPGPVAVRAGTRLSHARQAAGSPMHRVDVAPWNTDPAHPWNAPVHAVISSAHAILHMSWVRTEAQMAEKRRVSGYAGAVKWESELQHWRWRARHPRLTALRAPVARDPLRRFRVTSLPVLARVQP
;
A
#
# COMPACT_ATOMS: atom_id res chain seq x y z
N MET A 1 -2.79 10.86 0.33
CA MET A 1 -2.69 9.89 1.44
C MET A 1 -3.91 10.02 2.33
N LEU A 2 -4.43 8.92 2.88
CA LEU A 2 -5.58 8.94 3.81
C LEU A 2 -5.08 8.74 5.25
N ALA A 3 -5.51 9.60 6.18
CA ALA A 3 -5.13 9.48 7.59
C ALA A 3 -6.10 8.57 8.35
N GLY A 4 -5.59 7.53 9.00
CA GLY A 4 -6.41 6.60 9.80
C GLY A 4 -5.59 5.51 10.52
N ASP A 5 -4.44 5.15 9.99
CA ASP A 5 -3.54 4.15 10.58
C ASP A 5 -2.15 4.76 10.83
N PRO A 6 -1.76 4.96 12.10
CA PRO A 6 -0.51 5.65 12.43
C PRO A 6 0.75 4.79 12.35
N ALA A 7 0.63 3.48 12.10
CA ALA A 7 1.71 2.53 12.36
C ALA A 7 3.01 2.75 11.56
N TRP A 8 2.93 3.21 10.32
CA TRP A 8 4.09 3.32 9.40
C TRP A 8 4.26 4.71 8.78
N ILE A 9 3.55 5.72 9.27
CA ILE A 9 3.47 7.06 8.67
C ILE A 9 4.86 7.68 8.46
N ALA A 10 5.69 7.75 9.51
CA ALA A 10 7.00 8.39 9.41
C ALA A 10 7.91 7.72 8.38
N GLN A 11 7.90 6.37 8.35
CA GLN A 11 8.68 5.60 7.38
C GLN A 11 8.13 5.73 5.96
N SER A 12 6.80 5.74 5.82
CA SER A 12 6.13 5.92 4.52
C SER A 12 6.47 7.29 3.95
N ILE A 13 6.14 8.36 4.65
CA ILE A 13 6.40 9.75 4.20
C ILE A 13 7.90 9.94 3.95
N GLY A 14 8.78 9.56 4.88
CA GLY A 14 10.21 9.69 4.74
C GLY A 14 10.80 8.98 3.52
N SER A 15 10.13 7.94 3.00
CA SER A 15 10.59 7.18 1.85
C SER A 15 10.44 7.92 0.51
N TYR A 16 9.56 8.91 0.41
CA TYR A 16 9.29 9.65 -0.83
C TYR A 16 9.21 11.18 -0.64
N TYR A 17 9.40 11.70 0.56
CA TYR A 17 9.21 13.10 0.92
C TYR A 17 9.91 14.10 -0.01
N HIS A 18 11.15 13.77 -0.41
CA HIS A 18 11.96 14.60 -1.29
C HIS A 18 11.58 14.52 -2.78
N LEU A 19 10.66 13.62 -3.15
CA LEU A 19 10.18 13.47 -4.53
C LEU A 19 8.98 14.37 -4.84
N VAL A 20 8.28 14.86 -3.82
CA VAL A 20 7.00 15.52 -3.97
C VAL A 20 7.07 16.97 -3.49
N ASP A 21 6.34 17.84 -4.15
CA ASP A 21 6.24 19.25 -3.79
C ASP A 21 5.17 19.46 -2.72
N ARG A 22 4.15 18.61 -2.70
CA ARG A 22 3.00 18.68 -1.79
C ARG A 22 2.51 17.29 -1.41
N ILE A 23 2.02 17.14 -0.19
CA ILE A 23 1.39 15.93 0.33
C ILE A 23 -0.03 16.29 0.78
N VAL A 24 -1.04 15.86 0.05
CA VAL A 24 -2.44 15.99 0.49
C VAL A 24 -2.78 14.86 1.44
N VAL A 25 -3.20 15.21 2.65
CA VAL A 25 -3.63 14.30 3.70
C VAL A 25 -5.13 14.46 3.91
N SER A 26 -5.91 13.53 3.38
CA SER A 26 -7.36 13.54 3.54
C SER A 26 -7.80 12.65 4.70
N TYR A 27 -8.83 13.11 5.44
CA TYR A 27 -9.35 12.38 6.59
C TYR A 27 -10.81 12.72 6.86
N ASP A 28 -11.51 11.80 7.51
CA ASP A 28 -12.87 12.05 7.99
C ASP A 28 -12.84 12.97 9.21
N ARG A 29 -13.62 14.05 9.16
CA ARG A 29 -13.67 15.11 10.19
C ARG A 29 -14.18 14.60 11.53
N SER A 30 -15.04 13.58 11.51
CA SER A 30 -15.57 12.93 12.73
C SER A 30 -14.61 11.90 13.33
N GLY A 31 -13.48 11.62 12.68
CA GLY A 31 -12.51 10.62 13.12
C GLY A 31 -13.02 9.18 12.99
N ARG A 32 -13.80 8.89 11.96
CA ARG A 32 -14.40 7.58 11.72
C ARG A 32 -13.95 6.98 10.39
N SER A 33 -14.03 5.65 10.32
CA SER A 33 -13.87 4.91 9.07
C SER A 33 -15.11 5.05 8.18
N TRP A 34 -14.99 4.65 6.92
CA TRP A 34 -16.11 4.61 5.97
C TRP A 34 -17.32 3.86 6.49
N ALA A 35 -17.13 2.84 7.33
CA ALA A 35 -18.18 2.04 7.99
C ALA A 35 -18.57 2.56 9.37
N GLY A 36 -18.15 3.76 9.77
CA GLY A 36 -18.55 4.40 11.04
C GLY A 36 -17.75 4.03 12.27
N HIS A 37 -16.71 3.18 12.17
CA HIS A 37 -15.89 2.80 13.32
C HIS A 37 -14.87 3.90 13.67
N PRO A 38 -14.56 4.16 14.94
CA PRO A 38 -13.55 5.13 15.35
C PRO A 38 -12.17 4.78 14.77
N LEU A 39 -11.43 5.82 14.32
CA LEU A 39 -10.05 5.75 13.82
C LEU A 39 -9.11 6.61 14.67
N SER A 40 -7.83 6.24 14.71
CA SER A 40 -6.76 7.04 15.33
C SER A 40 -6.32 8.20 14.42
N VAL A 41 -7.29 9.02 13.96
CA VAL A 41 -7.01 10.12 13.01
C VAL A 41 -6.07 11.14 13.63
N GLN A 42 -6.33 11.60 14.86
CA GLN A 42 -5.49 12.61 15.50
C GLN A 42 -4.04 12.15 15.65
N GLU A 43 -3.82 10.92 16.13
CA GLU A 43 -2.47 10.35 16.22
C GLU A 43 -1.79 10.27 14.84
N SER A 44 -2.56 9.92 13.80
CA SER A 44 -2.05 9.88 12.43
C SER A 44 -1.62 11.27 11.96
N LEU A 45 -2.43 12.30 12.19
CA LEU A 45 -2.12 13.68 11.83
C LEU A 45 -0.90 14.20 12.58
N ASP A 46 -0.79 13.95 13.88
CA ASP A 46 0.35 14.37 14.70
C ASP A 46 1.66 13.76 14.17
N ARG A 47 1.64 12.48 13.80
CA ARG A 47 2.79 11.79 13.20
C ARG A 47 3.13 12.32 11.80
N MET A 48 2.13 12.67 11.00
CA MET A 48 2.32 13.26 9.68
C MET A 48 2.99 14.63 9.78
N VAL A 49 2.46 15.50 10.65
CA VAL A 49 3.03 16.82 10.88
C VAL A 49 4.47 16.71 11.42
N ALA A 50 4.76 15.78 12.33
CA ALA A 50 6.10 15.53 12.80
C ALA A 50 7.07 15.02 11.71
N ALA A 51 6.56 14.42 10.63
CA ALA A 51 7.33 13.94 9.50
C ALA A 51 7.46 14.97 8.35
N ASP A 52 6.99 16.20 8.55
CA ASP A 52 6.92 17.28 7.55
C ASP A 52 7.84 18.48 7.90
N PRO A 53 9.16 18.37 7.76
CA PRO A 53 10.07 19.44 8.11
C PRO A 53 10.00 20.67 7.20
N GLU A 54 9.46 20.55 6.00
CA GLU A 54 9.39 21.62 5.00
C GLU A 54 7.98 22.21 4.82
N GLY A 55 6.97 21.72 5.56
CA GLY A 55 5.60 22.21 5.48
C GLY A 55 4.88 21.86 4.17
N LYS A 56 5.16 20.68 3.60
CA LYS A 56 4.53 20.19 2.35
C LYS A 56 3.14 19.62 2.55
N ILE A 57 2.72 19.35 3.80
CA ILE A 57 1.44 18.71 4.09
C ILE A 57 0.30 19.72 4.02
N LEU A 58 -0.68 19.40 3.17
CA LEU A 58 -1.98 20.04 3.11
C LEU A 58 -3.03 19.13 3.72
N LEU A 59 -3.65 19.55 4.83
CA LEU A 59 -4.72 18.83 5.48
C LEU A 59 -6.06 19.06 4.78
N LEU A 60 -6.76 17.97 4.42
CA LEU A 60 -8.02 18.00 3.71
C LEU A 60 -9.10 17.27 4.53
N PRO A 61 -9.77 17.93 5.49
CA PRO A 61 -10.88 17.33 6.24
C PRO A 61 -12.14 17.25 5.37
N GLY A 62 -12.85 16.11 5.45
CA GLY A 62 -14.12 15.90 4.78
C GLY A 62 -15.08 15.06 5.60
N ASP A 63 -16.24 14.73 5.04
CA ASP A 63 -17.25 13.89 5.65
C ASP A 63 -17.36 12.60 4.81
N TYR A 64 -16.63 11.57 5.24
CA TYR A 64 -16.44 10.31 4.48
C TYR A 64 -16.95 9.08 5.23
N THR A 65 -17.81 9.28 6.23
CA THR A 65 -18.43 8.18 6.98
C THR A 65 -19.85 8.00 6.53
N ASP A 66 -20.17 6.83 5.96
CA ASP A 66 -21.55 6.47 5.60
C ASP A 66 -21.75 4.95 5.75
N PRO A 67 -22.22 4.48 6.91
CA PRO A 67 -22.42 3.06 7.18
C PRO A 67 -23.56 2.42 6.38
N ASP A 68 -24.42 3.21 5.74
CA ASP A 68 -25.56 2.73 4.94
C ASP A 68 -25.20 2.50 3.48
N ARG A 69 -24.01 2.96 3.06
CA ARG A 69 -23.50 2.79 1.70
C ARG A 69 -22.49 1.66 1.59
N PHE A 70 -22.27 1.20 0.36
CA PHE A 70 -21.21 0.25 0.11
C PHE A 70 -19.84 0.89 0.37
N VAL A 71 -19.06 0.30 1.26
CA VAL A 71 -17.81 0.89 1.78
C VAL A 71 -16.84 1.29 0.69
N LEU A 72 -16.73 0.50 -0.41
CA LEU A 72 -15.81 0.81 -1.49
C LEU A 72 -16.23 2.01 -2.33
N ASP A 73 -17.52 2.35 -2.39
CA ASP A 73 -17.99 3.56 -3.06
C ASP A 73 -17.56 4.79 -2.24
N VAL A 74 -17.76 4.74 -0.92
CA VAL A 74 -17.33 5.80 0.00
C VAL A 74 -15.80 5.96 -0.01
N GLU A 75 -15.06 4.85 0.00
CA GLU A 75 -13.60 4.86 -0.15
C GLU A 75 -13.18 5.52 -1.47
N THR A 76 -13.85 5.18 -2.59
CA THR A 76 -13.54 5.73 -3.91
C THR A 76 -13.75 7.22 -3.94
N GLU A 77 -14.86 7.72 -3.40
CA GLU A 77 -15.14 9.15 -3.29
C GLU A 77 -14.13 9.88 -2.42
N HIS A 78 -13.75 9.30 -1.29
CA HIS A 78 -12.72 9.86 -0.41
C HIS A 78 -11.35 9.96 -1.12
N ARG A 79 -10.94 8.89 -1.81
CA ARG A 79 -9.70 8.88 -2.59
C ARG A 79 -9.76 9.86 -3.76
N GLN A 80 -10.91 9.99 -4.44
CA GLN A 80 -11.10 10.95 -5.53
C GLN A 80 -10.97 12.38 -5.03
N SER A 81 -11.58 12.71 -3.89
CA SER A 81 -11.45 14.05 -3.28
C SER A 81 -9.98 14.40 -2.98
N ALA A 82 -9.24 13.45 -2.42
CA ALA A 82 -7.80 13.63 -2.17
C ALA A 82 -6.99 13.79 -3.47
N LEU A 83 -7.34 13.01 -4.51
CA LEU A 83 -6.70 13.07 -5.83
C LEU A 83 -6.98 14.40 -6.51
N ASP A 84 -8.23 14.89 -6.49
CA ASP A 84 -8.61 16.16 -7.08
C ASP A 84 -7.81 17.31 -6.44
N ALA A 85 -7.71 17.36 -5.12
CA ALA A 85 -6.92 18.36 -4.41
C ALA A 85 -5.40 18.23 -4.69
N ALA A 86 -4.90 17.02 -4.82
CA ALA A 86 -3.49 16.79 -5.16
C ALA A 86 -3.16 17.13 -6.62
N SER A 87 -4.16 17.12 -7.50
CA SER A 87 -4.01 17.40 -8.93
C SER A 87 -3.82 18.90 -9.24
N GLU A 88 -4.16 19.79 -8.31
CA GLU A 88 -4.03 21.23 -8.52
C GLU A 88 -2.56 21.62 -8.74
N GLY A 89 -2.22 22.04 -9.99
CA GLY A 89 -0.86 22.42 -10.38
C GLY A 89 0.16 21.29 -10.46
N ALA A 90 -0.28 20.03 -10.45
CA ALA A 90 0.56 18.87 -10.60
C ALA A 90 0.41 18.24 -12.00
N ASP A 91 1.48 17.58 -12.50
CA ASP A 91 1.42 16.73 -13.70
C ASP A 91 1.04 15.30 -13.34
N TRP A 92 1.59 14.80 -12.24
CA TRP A 92 1.37 13.47 -11.72
C TRP A 92 1.01 13.50 -10.23
N VAL A 93 0.15 12.58 -9.82
CA VAL A 93 -0.19 12.36 -8.42
C VAL A 93 0.20 10.95 -7.99
N ILE A 94 0.98 10.86 -6.91
CA ILE A 94 1.37 9.58 -6.30
C ILE A 94 0.32 9.16 -5.28
N GLN A 95 -0.22 7.95 -5.41
CA GLN A 95 -1.20 7.35 -4.53
C GLN A 95 -0.53 6.29 -3.64
N LEU A 96 -0.07 6.67 -2.45
CA LEU A 96 0.48 5.73 -1.46
C LEU A 96 -0.36 5.76 -0.19
N ASP A 97 -0.57 4.57 0.38
CA ASP A 97 -1.18 4.42 1.70
C ASP A 97 -0.12 4.66 2.81
N THR A 98 -0.58 4.92 4.04
CA THR A 98 0.29 5.22 5.19
C THR A 98 1.22 4.06 5.56
N ASP A 99 0.99 2.88 5.05
CA ASP A 99 1.77 1.67 5.29
C ASP A 99 2.48 1.13 4.03
N GLU A 100 2.62 1.98 3.00
CA GLU A 100 3.39 1.69 1.80
C GLU A 100 4.69 2.52 1.80
N LEU A 101 5.83 1.85 1.72
CA LEU A 101 7.15 2.47 1.70
C LEU A 101 7.77 2.32 0.31
N LEU A 102 8.44 3.37 -0.18
CA LEU A 102 9.13 3.41 -1.47
C LEU A 102 10.66 3.24 -1.28
N PRO A 103 11.22 2.00 -1.38
CA PRO A 103 12.62 1.75 -1.07
C PRO A 103 13.61 2.39 -2.04
N SER A 104 13.19 2.66 -3.27
CA SER A 104 14.05 3.24 -4.32
C SER A 104 13.31 4.35 -5.07
N PRO A 105 13.33 5.58 -4.52
CA PRO A 105 12.76 6.75 -5.18
C PRO A 105 13.30 6.97 -6.59
N SER A 106 14.61 6.79 -6.80
CA SER A 106 15.23 6.96 -8.11
C SER A 106 14.72 5.97 -9.18
N THR A 107 14.51 4.70 -8.79
CA THR A 107 13.90 3.71 -9.69
C THR A 107 12.47 4.08 -10.02
N PHE A 108 11.71 4.51 -9.02
CA PHE A 108 10.32 4.95 -9.22
C PHE A 108 10.25 6.13 -10.20
N THR A 109 11.04 7.18 -9.98
CA THR A 109 11.09 8.36 -10.86
C THR A 109 11.50 7.99 -12.28
N ALA A 110 12.50 7.10 -12.43
CA ALA A 110 12.90 6.63 -13.77
C ALA A 110 11.74 5.91 -14.49
N GLN A 111 10.96 5.08 -13.79
CA GLN A 111 9.82 4.41 -14.40
C GLN A 111 8.66 5.37 -14.68
N LEU A 112 8.47 6.40 -13.87
CA LEU A 112 7.48 7.45 -14.12
C LEU A 112 7.84 8.25 -15.39
N THR A 113 9.12 8.61 -15.57
CA THR A 113 9.62 9.26 -16.80
C THR A 113 9.40 8.38 -18.03
N ILE A 114 9.66 7.08 -17.93
CA ILE A 114 9.40 6.13 -19.04
C ILE A 114 7.90 6.05 -19.34
N ALA A 115 7.05 6.00 -18.32
CA ALA A 115 5.58 6.00 -18.46
C ALA A 115 5.12 7.25 -19.23
N GLU A 116 5.63 8.41 -18.86
CA GLU A 116 5.35 9.67 -19.55
C GLU A 116 5.79 9.67 -21.01
N GLN A 117 7.03 9.25 -21.30
CA GLN A 117 7.56 9.15 -22.67
C GLN A 117 6.76 8.19 -23.56
N ARG A 118 6.11 7.18 -22.94
CA ARG A 118 5.24 6.22 -23.63
C ARG A 118 3.79 6.69 -23.77
N GLY A 119 3.46 7.88 -23.29
CA GLY A 119 2.10 8.41 -23.30
C GLY A 119 1.16 7.65 -22.37
N ALA A 120 1.67 7.06 -21.31
CA ALA A 120 0.85 6.44 -20.28
C ALA A 120 0.27 7.50 -19.33
N ASP A 121 -0.96 7.26 -18.87
CA ASP A 121 -1.66 8.12 -17.90
C ASP A 121 -1.62 7.54 -16.49
N ALA A 122 -1.14 6.30 -16.34
CA ALA A 122 -1.01 5.62 -15.07
C ALA A 122 0.23 4.74 -15.00
N LEU A 123 0.85 4.66 -13.82
CA LEU A 123 1.98 3.80 -13.50
C LEU A 123 1.54 2.74 -12.48
N GLU A 124 1.49 1.48 -12.90
CA GLU A 124 1.44 0.34 -11.99
C GLU A 124 2.84 -0.06 -11.57
N PHE A 125 3.16 0.12 -10.31
CA PHE A 125 4.46 -0.19 -9.73
C PHE A 125 4.32 -1.32 -8.72
N PRO A 126 5.20 -2.35 -8.72
CA PRO A 126 5.00 -3.56 -7.93
C PRO A 126 5.11 -3.28 -6.43
N ALA A 127 4.18 -3.83 -5.65
CA ALA A 127 4.24 -3.86 -4.21
C ALA A 127 4.51 -5.28 -3.71
N ARG A 128 5.38 -5.43 -2.72
CA ARG A 128 5.67 -6.66 -2.00
C ARG A 128 4.87 -6.67 -0.70
N ILE A 129 4.07 -7.67 -0.48
CA ILE A 129 3.23 -7.77 0.73
C ILE A 129 4.06 -8.35 1.87
N ILE A 130 4.36 -7.52 2.86
CA ILE A 130 5.06 -7.92 4.08
C ILE A 130 4.02 -8.31 5.13
N TYR A 131 4.04 -9.58 5.51
CA TYR A 131 2.95 -10.20 6.25
C TYR A 131 3.13 -10.15 7.76
N ALA A 132 4.33 -10.36 8.28
CA ALA A 132 4.58 -10.35 9.71
C ALA A 132 6.06 -10.15 10.02
N ARG A 133 6.36 -9.57 11.19
CA ARG A 133 7.69 -9.59 11.79
C ARG A 133 7.88 -10.92 12.55
N THR A 134 9.02 -11.56 12.36
CA THR A 134 9.37 -12.81 13.05
C THR A 134 10.08 -12.51 14.39
N PRO A 135 10.15 -13.47 15.32
CA PRO A 135 10.88 -13.29 16.57
C PRO A 135 12.38 -13.00 16.39
N SER A 136 12.97 -13.40 15.26
CA SER A 136 14.36 -13.10 14.92
C SER A 136 14.59 -11.74 14.29
N GLY A 137 13.55 -10.87 14.23
CA GLY A 137 13.61 -9.56 13.60
C GLY A 137 13.56 -9.57 12.06
N ARG A 138 13.47 -10.73 11.43
CA ARG A 138 13.22 -10.88 9.99
C ARG A 138 11.73 -10.74 9.70
N PHE A 139 11.34 -10.86 8.43
CA PHE A 139 9.96 -10.73 8.01
C PHE A 139 9.48 -11.94 7.23
N LEU A 140 8.19 -12.26 7.36
CA LEU A 140 7.47 -13.08 6.40
C LEU A 140 6.94 -12.17 5.29
N GLU A 141 7.16 -12.58 4.05
CA GLU A 141 6.74 -11.89 2.85
C GLU A 141 5.97 -12.86 1.96
N GLN A 142 4.88 -12.42 1.34
CA GLN A 142 4.20 -13.22 0.30
C GLN A 142 5.15 -13.46 -0.88
N CYS A 143 5.08 -14.65 -1.45
CA CYS A 143 5.97 -15.04 -2.54
C CYS A 143 5.29 -15.99 -3.52
N GLY A 144 5.86 -16.09 -4.72
CA GLY A 144 5.53 -17.13 -5.69
C GLY A 144 6.00 -18.51 -5.27
N ARG A 145 5.72 -19.51 -6.11
CA ARG A 145 6.30 -20.85 -5.94
C ARG A 145 7.82 -20.78 -5.94
N LEU A 146 8.46 -21.69 -5.24
CA LEU A 146 9.93 -21.74 -5.10
C LEU A 146 10.52 -20.44 -4.54
N TRP A 147 9.73 -19.74 -3.70
CA TRP A 147 10.14 -18.51 -3.00
C TRP A 147 10.56 -17.35 -3.89
N THR A 148 10.11 -17.34 -5.15
CA THR A 148 10.34 -16.20 -6.06
C THR A 148 9.66 -14.94 -5.53
N ALA A 149 10.15 -13.77 -5.92
CA ALA A 149 9.45 -12.52 -5.63
C ALA A 149 8.06 -12.52 -6.30
N GLN A 150 7.09 -11.91 -5.66
CA GLN A 150 5.72 -11.77 -6.13
C GLN A 150 5.29 -10.33 -5.94
N SER A 151 4.68 -9.76 -6.98
CA SER A 151 4.08 -8.43 -6.94
C SER A 151 2.62 -8.50 -6.51
N ALA A 152 2.11 -7.36 -6.05
CA ALA A 152 0.69 -7.07 -5.91
C ALA A 152 0.42 -5.67 -6.47
N TYR A 153 -0.72 -5.47 -7.11
CA TYR A 153 -1.12 -4.18 -7.67
C TYR A 153 -2.50 -3.79 -7.12
N PRO A 154 -2.55 -3.09 -5.97
CA PRO A 154 -3.84 -2.63 -5.43
C PRO A 154 -4.46 -1.48 -6.24
N GLY A 155 -3.76 -1.00 -7.24
CA GLY A 155 -4.10 0.06 -8.20
C GLY A 155 -2.85 0.80 -8.64
N PRO A 156 -2.95 1.70 -9.65
CA PRO A 156 -1.83 2.51 -10.08
C PRO A 156 -1.25 3.31 -8.91
N VAL A 157 0.08 3.30 -8.79
CA VAL A 157 0.78 4.05 -7.74
C VAL A 157 0.93 5.53 -8.12
N ALA A 158 0.99 5.84 -9.42
CA ALA A 158 0.91 7.21 -9.89
C ALA A 158 -0.08 7.31 -11.06
N VAL A 159 -0.78 8.43 -11.12
CA VAL A 159 -1.74 8.77 -12.17
C VAL A 159 -1.54 10.20 -12.63
N ARG A 160 -1.93 10.51 -13.86
CA ARG A 160 -2.00 11.90 -14.34
C ARG A 160 -2.97 12.70 -13.47
N ALA A 161 -2.65 13.98 -13.25
CA ALA A 161 -3.56 14.92 -12.61
C ALA A 161 -4.91 14.95 -13.34
N GLY A 162 -6.00 15.00 -12.57
CA GLY A 162 -7.36 14.96 -13.11
C GLY A 162 -7.90 13.59 -13.48
N THR A 163 -7.16 12.50 -13.22
CA THR A 163 -7.64 11.12 -13.41
C THR A 163 -8.89 10.85 -12.58
N ARG A 164 -9.84 10.10 -13.16
CA ARG A 164 -11.02 9.61 -12.44
C ARG A 164 -10.84 8.18 -11.97
N LEU A 165 -11.06 7.96 -10.67
CA LEU A 165 -11.02 6.65 -10.07
C LEU A 165 -12.35 5.92 -10.31
N SER A 166 -12.27 4.63 -10.60
CA SER A 166 -13.44 3.77 -10.83
C SER A 166 -13.78 2.90 -9.63
N HIS A 167 -12.80 2.54 -8.82
CA HIS A 167 -12.96 1.66 -7.66
C HIS A 167 -11.73 1.78 -6.75
N ALA A 168 -11.91 2.22 -5.52
CA ALA A 168 -10.81 2.55 -4.61
C ALA A 168 -9.77 3.44 -5.32
N ARG A 169 -8.55 2.95 -5.57
CA ARG A 169 -7.51 3.69 -6.32
C ARG A 169 -7.30 3.20 -7.77
N GLN A 170 -8.25 2.42 -8.31
CA GLN A 170 -8.21 1.95 -9.69
C GLN A 170 -8.62 3.07 -10.66
N ALA A 171 -7.85 3.23 -11.73
CA ALA A 171 -8.10 4.17 -12.83
C ALA A 171 -8.46 3.39 -14.10
N ALA A 172 -9.73 3.06 -14.28
CA ALA A 172 -10.18 2.26 -15.42
C ALA A 172 -10.05 3.01 -16.74
N GLY A 173 -9.61 2.30 -17.77
CA GLY A 173 -9.52 2.82 -19.13
C GLY A 173 -8.32 3.71 -19.43
N SER A 174 -7.47 4.02 -18.45
CA SER A 174 -6.24 4.78 -18.66
C SER A 174 -5.15 3.92 -19.28
N PRO A 175 -4.38 4.42 -20.27
CA PRO A 175 -3.17 3.77 -20.74
C PRO A 175 -2.19 3.60 -19.57
N MET A 176 -1.78 2.35 -19.30
CA MET A 176 -0.95 2.02 -18.14
C MET A 176 0.46 1.59 -18.55
N HIS A 177 1.45 2.08 -17.81
CA HIS A 177 2.81 1.52 -17.80
C HIS A 177 2.93 0.59 -16.58
N ARG A 178 2.94 -0.73 -16.82
CA ARG A 178 3.09 -1.73 -15.76
C ARG A 178 4.55 -2.14 -15.62
N VAL A 179 5.06 -2.05 -14.40
CA VAL A 179 6.37 -2.51 -13.97
C VAL A 179 6.21 -3.76 -13.11
N ASP A 180 7.03 -4.79 -13.31
CA ASP A 180 7.02 -6.00 -12.47
C ASP A 180 8.43 -6.35 -11.99
N VAL A 181 8.56 -7.35 -11.13
CA VAL A 181 9.83 -7.89 -10.63
C VAL A 181 10.34 -9.07 -11.48
N ALA A 182 9.62 -9.44 -12.52
CA ALA A 182 9.97 -10.44 -13.52
C ALA A 182 9.42 -10.00 -14.91
N PRO A 183 9.91 -10.58 -16.02
CA PRO A 183 9.44 -10.23 -17.38
C PRO A 183 8.05 -10.81 -17.71
N TRP A 184 7.35 -11.33 -16.73
CA TRP A 184 5.95 -11.80 -16.78
C TRP A 184 5.20 -11.32 -15.55
N ASN A 185 3.87 -11.31 -15.62
CA ASN A 185 3.05 -10.92 -14.47
C ASN A 185 3.27 -11.88 -13.28
N THR A 186 3.71 -11.32 -12.14
CA THR A 186 3.91 -12.07 -10.90
C THR A 186 2.76 -11.93 -9.89
N ASP A 187 1.79 -11.05 -10.14
CA ASP A 187 0.62 -10.88 -9.28
C ASP A 187 -0.43 -11.96 -9.56
N PRO A 188 -0.76 -12.80 -8.57
CA PRO A 188 -1.77 -13.85 -8.75
C PRO A 188 -3.21 -13.33 -8.89
N ALA A 189 -3.46 -12.06 -8.59
CA ALA A 189 -4.78 -11.44 -8.76
C ALA A 189 -5.04 -10.99 -10.22
N HIS A 190 -3.99 -10.91 -11.04
CA HIS A 190 -4.09 -10.56 -12.46
C HIS A 190 -3.89 -11.77 -13.36
N PRO A 191 -4.42 -11.75 -14.60
CA PRO A 191 -4.17 -12.80 -15.59
C PRO A 191 -2.66 -13.01 -15.79
N TRP A 192 -2.23 -14.25 -15.94
CA TRP A 192 -0.82 -14.61 -16.13
C TRP A 192 -0.15 -13.91 -17.33
N ASN A 193 -0.94 -13.57 -18.35
CA ASN A 193 -0.52 -12.88 -19.57
C ASN A 193 -0.74 -11.36 -19.52
N ALA A 194 -1.04 -10.80 -18.35
CA ALA A 194 -1.12 -9.35 -18.20
C ALA A 194 0.21 -8.70 -18.66
N PRO A 195 0.17 -7.62 -19.43
CA PRO A 195 1.37 -7.04 -20.01
C PRO A 195 2.33 -6.52 -18.92
N VAL A 196 3.62 -6.77 -19.11
CA VAL A 196 4.71 -6.19 -18.32
C VAL A 196 5.56 -5.35 -19.27
N HIS A 197 5.68 -4.06 -18.98
CA HIS A 197 6.36 -3.09 -19.83
C HIS A 197 7.81 -2.83 -19.39
N ALA A 198 8.12 -3.04 -18.11
CA ALA A 198 9.45 -2.92 -17.56
C ALA A 198 9.66 -3.87 -16.38
N VAL A 199 10.93 -4.21 -16.12
CA VAL A 199 11.31 -5.10 -15.01
C VAL A 199 12.27 -4.35 -14.08
N ILE A 200 12.03 -4.45 -12.78
CA ILE A 200 12.90 -3.89 -11.74
C ILE A 200 13.36 -4.96 -10.75
N SER A 201 14.41 -4.66 -10.00
CA SER A 201 14.79 -5.50 -8.86
C SER A 201 13.65 -5.52 -7.82
N SER A 202 13.35 -6.67 -7.27
CA SER A 202 12.39 -6.78 -6.16
C SER A 202 12.81 -5.97 -4.92
N ALA A 203 14.09 -5.61 -4.77
CA ALA A 203 14.56 -4.73 -3.72
C ALA A 203 14.07 -3.28 -3.86
N HIS A 204 13.67 -2.88 -5.08
CA HIS A 204 13.17 -1.54 -5.39
C HIS A 204 11.64 -1.44 -5.39
N ALA A 205 10.95 -2.58 -5.32
CA ALA A 205 9.48 -2.62 -5.24
C ALA A 205 8.98 -2.05 -3.91
N ILE A 206 7.80 -1.44 -3.92
CA ILE A 206 7.14 -0.91 -2.72
C ILE A 206 7.03 -2.02 -1.66
N LEU A 207 7.25 -1.66 -0.40
CA LEU A 207 6.98 -2.52 0.74
C LEU A 207 5.61 -2.16 1.32
N HIS A 208 4.65 -3.05 1.16
CA HIS A 208 3.32 -2.88 1.74
C HIS A 208 3.27 -3.57 3.10
N MET A 209 3.32 -2.78 4.16
CA MET A 209 3.48 -3.20 5.56
C MET A 209 2.15 -3.49 6.27
N SER A 210 1.08 -3.67 5.52
CA SER A 210 -0.31 -3.74 6.01
C SER A 210 -0.53 -4.74 7.14
N TRP A 211 0.21 -5.84 7.16
CA TRP A 211 0.11 -6.90 8.16
C TRP A 211 1.23 -6.89 9.21
N VAL A 212 2.19 -5.96 9.10
CA VAL A 212 3.27 -5.84 10.09
C VAL A 212 2.83 -4.92 11.21
N ARG A 213 2.17 -5.50 12.20
CA ARG A 213 1.51 -4.82 13.32
C ARG A 213 1.78 -5.55 14.63
N THR A 214 1.54 -4.87 15.74
CA THR A 214 1.35 -5.54 17.04
C THR A 214 0.00 -6.26 17.07
N GLU A 215 -0.20 -7.16 18.03
CA GLU A 215 -1.49 -7.85 18.20
C GLU A 215 -2.64 -6.87 18.46
N ALA A 216 -2.38 -5.81 19.24
CA ALA A 216 -3.36 -4.76 19.52
C ALA A 216 -3.75 -3.98 18.24
N GLN A 217 -2.76 -3.60 17.43
CA GLN A 217 -3.00 -2.92 16.15
C GLN A 217 -3.73 -3.82 15.14
N MET A 218 -3.46 -5.14 15.14
CA MET A 218 -4.20 -6.09 14.30
C MET A 218 -5.66 -6.23 14.74
N ALA A 219 -5.92 -6.23 16.03
CA ALA A 219 -7.29 -6.26 16.57
C ALA A 219 -8.07 -4.98 16.21
N GLU A 220 -7.39 -3.81 16.22
CA GLU A 220 -7.96 -2.54 15.78
C GLU A 220 -8.25 -2.55 14.27
N LYS A 221 -7.27 -2.91 13.46
CA LYS A 221 -7.41 -3.01 11.99
C LYS A 221 -8.59 -3.89 11.59
N ARG A 222 -8.85 -4.98 12.33
CA ARG A 222 -10.02 -5.84 12.14
C ARG A 222 -11.33 -5.06 12.19
N ARG A 223 -11.47 -4.12 13.13
CA ARG A 223 -12.73 -3.36 13.32
C ARG A 223 -12.96 -2.32 12.23
N VAL A 224 -11.88 -1.74 11.71
CA VAL A 224 -11.95 -0.57 10.82
C VAL A 224 -11.75 -0.88 9.34
N SER A 225 -11.33 -2.11 9.00
CA SER A 225 -11.12 -2.52 7.61
C SER A 225 -12.44 -2.52 6.82
N GLY A 226 -12.43 -1.94 5.62
CA GLY A 226 -13.55 -2.03 4.68
C GLY A 226 -13.96 -3.46 4.30
N TYR A 227 -13.09 -4.44 4.53
CA TYR A 227 -13.34 -5.86 4.34
C TYR A 227 -13.68 -6.61 5.63
N ALA A 228 -14.01 -5.90 6.72
CA ALA A 228 -14.26 -6.50 8.04
C ALA A 228 -15.32 -7.61 8.02
N GLY A 229 -16.37 -7.46 7.21
CA GLY A 229 -17.44 -8.47 7.07
C GLY A 229 -17.10 -9.64 6.14
N ALA A 230 -16.13 -9.49 5.24
CA ALA A 230 -15.78 -10.49 4.23
C ALA A 230 -14.73 -11.52 4.69
N VAL A 231 -14.01 -11.23 5.78
CA VAL A 231 -12.90 -12.03 6.27
C VAL A 231 -13.27 -12.71 7.59
N LYS A 232 -12.99 -14.00 7.73
CA LYS A 232 -13.08 -14.72 9.02
C LYS A 232 -11.90 -14.32 9.91
N TRP A 233 -11.93 -13.10 10.42
CA TRP A 233 -10.82 -12.44 11.11
C TRP A 233 -10.24 -13.23 12.27
N GLU A 234 -11.07 -13.91 13.05
CA GLU A 234 -10.58 -14.69 14.19
C GLU A 234 -9.63 -15.82 13.71
N SER A 235 -10.05 -16.56 12.69
CA SER A 235 -9.23 -17.60 12.08
C SER A 235 -7.97 -17.02 11.43
N GLU A 236 -8.09 -15.87 10.75
CA GLU A 236 -6.94 -15.25 10.07
C GLU A 236 -5.94 -14.67 11.07
N LEU A 237 -6.40 -14.11 12.19
CA LEU A 237 -5.53 -13.64 13.27
C LEU A 237 -4.78 -14.80 13.95
N GLN A 238 -5.43 -15.94 14.16
CA GLN A 238 -4.78 -17.16 14.68
C GLN A 238 -3.71 -17.66 13.69
N HIS A 239 -4.02 -17.71 12.40
CA HIS A 239 -3.07 -18.07 11.36
C HIS A 239 -1.90 -17.09 11.29
N TRP A 240 -2.16 -15.79 11.38
CA TRP A 240 -1.13 -14.75 11.37
C TRP A 240 -0.17 -14.93 12.55
N ARG A 241 -0.68 -15.12 13.78
CA ARG A 241 0.13 -15.39 14.98
C ARG A 241 0.98 -16.65 14.83
N TRP A 242 0.37 -17.72 14.35
CA TRP A 242 1.06 -19.00 14.18
C TRP A 242 2.19 -18.87 13.14
N ARG A 243 1.91 -18.27 11.99
CA ARG A 243 2.89 -18.08 10.92
C ARG A 243 4.05 -17.21 11.37
N ALA A 244 3.79 -16.12 12.08
CA ALA A 244 4.82 -15.24 12.61
C ALA A 244 5.76 -15.96 13.59
N ARG A 245 5.21 -16.84 14.46
CA ARG A 245 5.97 -17.62 15.43
C ARG A 245 6.73 -18.79 14.80
N HIS A 246 6.25 -19.33 13.69
CA HIS A 246 6.84 -20.49 13.00
C HIS A 246 7.26 -20.16 11.55
N PRO A 247 8.14 -19.16 11.34
CA PRO A 247 8.42 -18.63 10.00
C PRO A 247 9.07 -19.65 9.06
N ARG A 248 9.94 -20.54 9.58
CA ARG A 248 10.58 -21.59 8.77
C ARG A 248 9.57 -22.62 8.28
N LEU A 249 8.69 -23.11 9.16
CA LEU A 249 7.63 -24.06 8.80
C LEU A 249 6.62 -23.42 7.81
N THR A 250 6.33 -22.13 7.99
CA THR A 250 5.48 -21.36 7.08
C THR A 250 6.12 -21.28 5.69
N ALA A 251 7.41 -20.95 5.61
CA ALA A 251 8.13 -20.87 4.35
C ALA A 251 8.26 -22.22 3.63
N LEU A 252 8.47 -23.31 4.35
CA LEU A 252 8.55 -24.67 3.77
C LEU A 252 7.25 -25.11 3.08
N ARG A 253 6.12 -24.52 3.43
CA ARG A 253 4.82 -24.82 2.80
C ARG A 253 4.59 -24.09 1.47
N ALA A 254 5.40 -23.08 1.13
CA ALA A 254 5.19 -22.27 -0.08
C ALA A 254 5.09 -23.09 -1.38
N PRO A 255 5.96 -24.11 -1.66
CA PRO A 255 5.89 -24.86 -2.90
C PRO A 255 4.59 -25.66 -3.09
N VAL A 256 3.98 -26.12 -1.98
CA VAL A 256 2.80 -26.98 -1.99
C VAL A 256 1.49 -26.24 -1.69
N ALA A 257 1.55 -24.97 -1.27
CA ALA A 257 0.35 -24.18 -1.01
C ALA A 257 -0.40 -23.93 -2.33
N ARG A 258 -1.66 -24.35 -2.36
CA ARG A 258 -2.55 -24.14 -3.53
C ARG A 258 -2.88 -22.67 -3.74
N ASP A 259 -3.24 -21.99 -2.65
CA ASP A 259 -3.55 -20.57 -2.64
C ASP A 259 -2.25 -19.73 -2.75
N PRO A 260 -2.06 -18.94 -3.83
CA PRO A 260 -0.88 -18.10 -4.01
C PRO A 260 -0.67 -17.08 -2.89
N LEU A 261 -1.77 -16.57 -2.30
CA LEU A 261 -1.72 -15.58 -1.23
C LEU A 261 -1.28 -16.18 0.12
N ARG A 262 -1.17 -17.50 0.21
CA ARG A 262 -0.69 -18.24 1.40
C ARG A 262 0.71 -18.80 1.25
N ARG A 263 1.46 -18.35 0.25
CA ARG A 263 2.87 -18.68 0.07
C ARG A 263 3.73 -17.61 0.70
N PHE A 264 4.68 -18.00 1.53
CA PHE A 264 5.53 -17.08 2.27
C PHE A 264 6.99 -17.48 2.20
N ARG A 265 7.87 -16.48 2.20
CA ARG A 265 9.30 -16.63 2.40
C ARG A 265 9.77 -15.81 3.60
N VAL A 266 10.91 -16.17 4.17
CA VAL A 266 11.57 -15.36 5.20
C VAL A 266 12.56 -14.43 4.52
N THR A 267 12.41 -13.12 4.74
CA THR A 267 13.24 -12.09 4.13
C THR A 267 13.83 -11.15 5.18
N SER A 268 14.89 -10.45 4.82
CA SER A 268 15.42 -9.30 5.54
C SER A 268 15.12 -8.04 4.75
N LEU A 269 14.82 -6.94 5.44
CA LEU A 269 14.52 -5.65 4.83
C LEU A 269 15.55 -4.62 5.30
N PRO A 270 16.73 -4.53 4.64
CA PRO A 270 17.80 -3.62 5.08
C PRO A 270 17.40 -2.15 5.09
N VAL A 271 16.44 -1.77 4.25
CA VAL A 271 15.91 -0.40 4.21
C VAL A 271 15.28 0.01 5.54
N LEU A 272 14.64 -0.93 6.25
CA LEU A 272 14.05 -0.66 7.56
C LEU A 272 15.10 -0.54 8.68
N ALA A 273 16.28 -1.11 8.52
CA ALA A 273 17.37 -0.98 9.49
C ALA A 273 17.95 0.45 9.52
N ARG A 274 17.73 1.25 8.47
CA ARG A 274 18.18 2.64 8.36
C ARG A 274 17.16 3.65 8.90
N VAL A 275 15.96 3.20 9.24
CA VAL A 275 14.79 4.03 9.59
C VAL A 275 14.25 3.66 10.98
N GLN A 276 15.05 2.99 11.82
CA GLN A 276 14.67 2.80 13.23
C GLN A 276 15.00 4.08 14.00
N PRO A 277 14.04 4.55 14.85
CA PRO A 277 14.23 5.75 15.67
C PRO A 277 15.36 5.60 16.65
#